data_5203788cd1a057a6d71d345bd05ea451
#
_entry.id   5203788cd1a057a6d71d345bd05ea451
#
_cell.length_a   1.000
_cell.length_b   1.000
_cell.length_c   1.000
_cell.angle_alpha   90.00
_cell.angle_beta   90.00
_cell.angle_gamma   90.00
#
_symmetry.space_group_name_H-M   'P 1'
#
loop_
_entity.id
_entity.type
_entity.pdbx_description
1 polymer ?
#
loop_
_entity_poly.entity_id
_entity_poly.type
_entity_poly.pdbx_seq_one_letter_code
_entity_poly.pdbx_strand_id
1 'polypeptide(L)'
;WRDWSSDVCSSDLADDLQALTGEHREPTVARWVVDPAALQAARSAVRERVLAAGELGLDIASLDERERSALAGVPDVAVADGRARHAEARDPLADHPFLAVLRSTGFTPPDPTGIDRTELRELIRRKLVVEREGICFHPDAIDAAAVEAARLLAASPDGFTVSQFREALGVTRKHAMPLIAELDARGITRRRDDLRIGGPRLPTL
;
A
#
# COMPACT_ATOMS: atom_id res chain seq x y z
N TRP A 1 -7.33 -4.13 -48.43
CA TRP A 1 -7.51 -2.76 -47.95
C TRP A 1 -8.04 -2.83 -46.53
N ARG A 2 -7.20 -2.64 -45.53
CA ARG A 2 -7.71 -2.34 -44.18
C ARG A 2 -8.31 -0.96 -44.26
N ASP A 3 -9.58 -0.88 -43.80
CA ASP A 3 -10.29 0.37 -43.70
C ASP A 3 -9.53 1.29 -42.69
N TRP A 4 -8.81 2.24 -43.21
CA TRP A 4 -8.04 3.20 -42.46
C TRP A 4 -8.92 4.27 -41.78
N SER A 5 -10.21 4.25 -42.04
CA SER A 5 -11.13 5.29 -41.54
C SER A 5 -11.67 5.04 -40.12
N SER A 6 -11.41 3.86 -39.50
CA SER A 6 -11.88 3.51 -38.16
C SER A 6 -10.82 3.49 -37.07
N ASP A 7 -9.51 3.61 -37.43
CA ASP A 7 -8.39 3.65 -36.49
C ASP A 7 -7.58 4.95 -36.63
N VAL A 8 -8.25 6.09 -36.67
CA VAL A 8 -7.53 7.35 -36.45
C VAL A 8 -7.11 7.30 -34.97
N CYS A 9 -5.84 6.98 -34.76
CA CYS A 9 -5.23 7.01 -33.44
C CYS A 9 -5.36 8.45 -32.93
N SER A 10 -6.30 8.67 -32.03
CA SER A 10 -6.57 10.00 -31.44
C SER A 10 -5.44 10.48 -30.54
N SER A 11 -4.40 9.66 -30.39
CA SER A 11 -3.19 9.98 -29.60
C SER A 11 -2.00 9.18 -30.11
N ASP A 12 -0.87 9.87 -30.33
CA ASP A 12 0.43 9.29 -30.71
C ASP A 12 1.54 9.78 -29.76
N LEU A 13 2.60 8.98 -29.61
CA LEU A 13 3.82 9.45 -28.95
C LEU A 13 4.45 10.55 -29.81
N ALA A 14 4.89 11.63 -29.18
CA ALA A 14 5.49 12.78 -29.91
C ALA A 14 6.71 12.35 -30.74
N ASP A 15 7.55 11.46 -30.20
CA ASP A 15 8.73 10.94 -30.90
C ASP A 15 8.37 10.08 -32.09
N ASP A 16 7.35 9.21 -31.97
CA ASP A 16 6.87 8.35 -33.05
C ASP A 16 6.22 9.19 -34.16
N LEU A 17 5.45 10.22 -33.77
CA LEU A 17 4.84 11.15 -34.71
C LEU A 17 5.91 11.90 -35.51
N GLN A 18 6.96 12.40 -34.85
CA GLN A 18 8.09 13.03 -35.51
C GLN A 18 8.83 12.09 -36.43
N ALA A 19 9.06 10.84 -36.04
CA ALA A 19 9.70 9.83 -36.89
C ALA A 19 8.88 9.48 -38.14
N LEU A 20 7.54 9.46 -38.01
CA LEU A 20 6.65 9.12 -39.13
C LEU A 20 6.38 10.28 -40.09
N THR A 21 6.23 11.49 -39.55
CA THR A 21 5.79 12.67 -40.32
C THR A 21 6.91 13.67 -40.62
N GLY A 22 8.03 13.59 -39.89
CA GLY A 22 9.10 14.59 -39.93
C GLY A 22 8.77 15.90 -39.20
N GLU A 23 7.55 16.02 -38.65
CA GLU A 23 7.08 17.19 -37.89
C GLU A 23 7.29 17.05 -36.41
N HIS A 24 7.97 18.00 -35.79
CA HIS A 24 8.06 18.08 -34.34
C HIS A 24 6.76 18.70 -33.79
N ARG A 25 6.10 17.98 -32.89
CA ARG A 25 4.95 18.48 -32.13
C ARG A 25 5.19 18.35 -30.64
N GLU A 26 4.93 19.42 -29.93
CA GLU A 26 5.00 19.41 -28.48
C GLU A 26 3.95 18.46 -27.87
N PRO A 27 4.32 17.63 -26.87
CA PRO A 27 3.39 16.77 -26.20
C PRO A 27 2.24 17.57 -25.53
N THR A 28 1.02 17.10 -25.69
CA THR A 28 -0.16 17.72 -25.07
C THR A 28 -0.34 17.21 -23.63
N VAL A 29 -0.06 15.95 -23.39
CA VAL A 29 -0.15 15.28 -22.07
C VAL A 29 0.97 14.26 -21.93
N ALA A 30 1.82 14.43 -20.93
CA ALA A 30 3.01 13.62 -20.70
C ALA A 30 3.88 13.57 -21.98
N ARG A 31 3.99 12.40 -22.62
CA ARG A 31 4.74 12.23 -23.90
C ARG A 31 3.81 12.08 -25.12
N TRP A 32 2.52 12.30 -24.95
CA TRP A 32 1.51 12.08 -25.99
C TRP A 32 1.08 13.39 -26.65
N VAL A 33 0.97 13.37 -27.95
CA VAL A 33 0.21 14.36 -28.73
C VAL A 33 -1.20 13.81 -28.87
N VAL A 34 -2.16 14.49 -28.26
CA VAL A 34 -3.55 14.00 -28.17
C VAL A 34 -4.49 15.05 -28.76
N ASP A 35 -5.45 14.62 -29.56
CA ASP A 35 -6.55 15.49 -29.98
C ASP A 35 -7.31 16.01 -28.76
N PRO A 36 -7.64 17.32 -28.69
CA PRO A 36 -8.30 17.91 -27.53
C PRO A 36 -9.66 17.28 -27.20
N ALA A 37 -10.43 16.88 -28.19
CA ALA A 37 -11.73 16.23 -27.98
C ALA A 37 -11.54 14.80 -27.45
N ALA A 38 -10.57 14.06 -27.97
CA ALA A 38 -10.20 12.75 -27.47
C ALA A 38 -9.66 12.78 -26.05
N LEU A 39 -8.86 13.80 -25.71
CA LEU A 39 -8.36 14.03 -24.34
C LEU A 39 -9.50 14.29 -23.36
N GLN A 40 -10.46 15.13 -23.75
CA GLN A 40 -11.65 15.38 -22.92
C GLN A 40 -12.51 14.14 -22.76
N ALA A 41 -12.71 13.35 -23.79
CA ALA A 41 -13.42 12.09 -23.71
C ALA A 41 -12.72 11.10 -22.76
N ALA A 42 -11.38 10.97 -22.85
CA ALA A 42 -10.59 10.14 -21.96
C ALA A 42 -10.69 10.60 -20.49
N ARG A 43 -10.59 11.92 -20.23
CA ARG A 43 -10.77 12.50 -18.89
C ARG A 43 -12.14 12.22 -18.31
N SER A 44 -13.20 12.38 -19.13
CA SER A 44 -14.58 12.08 -18.72
C SER A 44 -14.74 10.61 -18.37
N ALA A 45 -14.24 9.70 -19.21
CA ALA A 45 -14.30 8.27 -18.97
C ALA A 45 -13.54 7.86 -17.68
N VAL A 46 -12.35 8.41 -17.45
CA VAL A 46 -11.59 8.16 -16.21
C VAL A 46 -12.36 8.72 -15.00
N ARG A 47 -12.94 9.90 -15.11
CA ARG A 47 -13.75 10.50 -14.03
C ARG A 47 -14.94 9.63 -13.67
N GLU A 48 -15.68 9.12 -14.66
CA GLU A 48 -16.80 8.21 -14.44
C GLU A 48 -16.36 6.93 -13.72
N ARG A 49 -15.23 6.35 -14.12
CA ARG A 49 -14.66 5.17 -13.45
C ARG A 49 -14.27 5.46 -12.00
N VAL A 50 -13.70 6.65 -11.73
CA VAL A 50 -13.37 7.07 -10.36
C VAL A 50 -14.63 7.18 -9.50
N LEU A 51 -15.70 7.79 -10.03
CA LEU A 51 -16.97 7.93 -9.31
C LEU A 51 -17.66 6.57 -9.09
N ALA A 52 -17.58 5.65 -10.07
CA ALA A 52 -18.13 4.31 -9.96
C ALA A 52 -17.35 3.38 -9.02
N ALA A 53 -16.09 3.70 -8.70
CA ALA A 53 -15.23 2.87 -7.84
C ALA A 53 -15.59 2.92 -6.33
N GLY A 54 -16.57 3.71 -5.95
CA GLY A 54 -17.04 3.83 -4.57
C GLY A 54 -16.03 4.51 -3.64
N GLU A 55 -16.22 4.33 -2.33
CA GLU A 55 -15.45 5.04 -1.30
C GLU A 55 -13.95 4.70 -1.30
N LEU A 56 -13.57 3.46 -1.62
CA LEU A 56 -12.16 3.07 -1.72
C LEU A 56 -11.43 3.74 -2.87
N GLY A 57 -12.17 4.21 -3.88
CA GLY A 57 -11.62 4.84 -5.08
C GLY A 57 -11.01 3.84 -6.08
N LEU A 58 -10.69 4.35 -7.27
CA LEU A 58 -10.13 3.58 -8.37
C LEU A 58 -8.64 3.31 -8.15
N ASP A 59 -8.22 2.05 -8.28
CA ASP A 59 -6.81 1.69 -8.24
C ASP A 59 -6.09 2.18 -9.50
N ILE A 60 -5.08 3.03 -9.35
CA ILE A 60 -4.31 3.61 -10.46
C ILE A 60 -3.56 2.52 -11.25
N ALA A 61 -3.19 1.41 -10.60
CA ALA A 61 -2.54 0.30 -11.28
C ALA A 61 -3.47 -0.40 -12.30
N SER A 62 -4.80 -0.24 -12.16
CA SER A 62 -5.79 -0.76 -13.10
C SER A 62 -5.95 0.11 -14.37
N LEU A 63 -5.37 1.30 -14.39
CA LEU A 63 -5.38 2.20 -15.52
C LEU A 63 -4.23 1.88 -16.48
N ASP A 64 -4.49 2.02 -17.77
CA ASP A 64 -3.42 2.00 -18.76
C ASP A 64 -2.60 3.31 -18.73
N GLU A 65 -1.57 3.42 -19.57
CA GLU A 65 -0.67 4.57 -19.59
C GLU A 65 -1.38 5.86 -20.05
N ARG A 66 -2.28 5.77 -21.01
CA ARG A 66 -3.05 6.90 -21.55
C ARG A 66 -4.05 7.40 -20.52
N GLU A 67 -4.77 6.49 -19.87
CA GLU A 67 -5.71 6.79 -18.80
C GLU A 67 -5.00 7.45 -17.61
N ARG A 68 -3.83 6.95 -17.21
CA ARG A 68 -3.01 7.56 -16.15
C ARG A 68 -2.55 8.97 -16.52
N SER A 69 -2.18 9.17 -17.78
CA SER A 69 -1.79 10.50 -18.27
C SER A 69 -2.99 11.46 -18.30
N ALA A 70 -4.17 10.98 -18.69
CA ALA A 70 -5.39 11.77 -18.67
C ALA A 70 -5.84 12.12 -17.24
N LEU A 71 -5.63 11.22 -16.28
CA LEU A 71 -6.04 11.36 -14.87
C LEU A 71 -5.47 12.65 -14.24
N ALA A 72 -4.24 13.03 -14.57
CA ALA A 72 -3.59 14.23 -14.04
C ALA A 72 -4.35 15.53 -14.32
N GLY A 73 -5.22 15.58 -15.33
CA GLY A 73 -6.02 16.74 -15.69
C GLY A 73 -7.51 16.55 -15.44
N VAL A 74 -7.94 15.54 -14.70
CA VAL A 74 -9.35 15.35 -14.34
C VAL A 74 -9.69 16.26 -13.18
N PRO A 75 -10.68 17.17 -13.33
CA PRO A 75 -11.11 18.02 -12.23
C PRO A 75 -11.76 17.18 -11.13
N ASP A 76 -11.73 17.69 -9.91
CA ASP A 76 -12.36 17.10 -8.71
C ASP A 76 -11.89 15.68 -8.37
N VAL A 77 -10.74 15.26 -8.87
CA VAL A 77 -10.12 13.98 -8.54
C VAL A 77 -8.78 14.20 -7.86
N ALA A 78 -8.62 13.59 -6.71
CA ALA A 78 -7.36 13.53 -5.97
C ALA A 78 -6.76 12.12 -6.04
N VAL A 79 -5.43 12.07 -6.09
CA VAL A 79 -4.67 10.82 -6.09
C VAL A 79 -3.89 10.73 -4.79
N ALA A 80 -4.17 9.67 -4.02
CA ALA A 80 -3.46 9.36 -2.78
C ALA A 80 -3.35 7.85 -2.62
N ASP A 81 -2.23 7.37 -2.07
CA ASP A 81 -1.99 5.95 -1.77
C ASP A 81 -2.24 4.99 -2.93
N GLY A 82 -1.96 5.42 -4.17
CA GLY A 82 -2.18 4.64 -5.38
C GLY A 82 -3.64 4.52 -5.80
N ARG A 83 -4.52 5.36 -5.25
CA ARG A 83 -5.94 5.41 -5.61
C ARG A 83 -6.37 6.81 -6.02
N ALA A 84 -7.27 6.86 -7.00
CA ALA A 84 -7.95 8.07 -7.43
C ALA A 84 -9.36 8.12 -6.83
N ARG A 85 -9.72 9.24 -6.18
CA ARG A 85 -11.02 9.48 -5.54
C ARG A 85 -11.51 10.89 -5.85
N HIS A 86 -12.78 11.15 -5.60
CA HIS A 86 -13.26 12.53 -5.58
C HIS A 86 -12.44 13.34 -4.55
N ALA A 87 -12.06 14.56 -4.89
CA ALA A 87 -11.15 15.37 -4.07
C ALA A 87 -11.68 15.66 -2.66
N GLU A 88 -13.01 15.73 -2.50
CA GLU A 88 -13.68 15.94 -1.21
C GLU A 88 -14.01 14.64 -0.47
N ALA A 89 -13.79 13.48 -1.08
CA ALA A 89 -14.07 12.19 -0.44
C ALA A 89 -13.10 11.94 0.71
N ARG A 90 -13.63 11.61 1.88
CA ARG A 90 -12.81 11.13 3.00
C ARG A 90 -12.21 9.77 2.65
N ASP A 91 -11.03 9.51 3.16
CA ASP A 91 -10.45 8.18 3.09
C ASP A 91 -11.14 7.25 4.10
N PRO A 92 -11.92 6.24 3.66
CA PRO A 92 -12.66 5.37 4.57
C PRO A 92 -11.74 4.51 5.44
N LEU A 93 -10.47 4.37 5.04
CA LEU A 93 -9.51 3.52 5.74
C LEU A 93 -8.66 4.29 6.77
N ALA A 94 -8.63 5.63 6.71
CA ALA A 94 -7.84 6.43 7.65
C ALA A 94 -8.30 6.21 9.11
N ASP A 95 -9.62 6.14 9.31
CA ASP A 95 -10.26 5.94 10.62
C ASP A 95 -11.03 4.59 10.67
N HIS A 96 -10.54 3.58 9.96
CA HIS A 96 -11.24 2.30 9.91
C HIS A 96 -11.38 1.69 11.31
N PRO A 97 -12.59 1.24 11.74
CA PRO A 97 -12.83 0.77 13.11
C PRO A 97 -11.89 -0.33 13.58
N PHE A 98 -11.46 -1.18 12.66
CA PHE A 98 -10.51 -2.26 12.94
C PHE A 98 -9.16 -1.76 13.45
N LEU A 99 -8.69 -0.60 13.00
CA LEU A 99 -7.43 -0.01 13.48
C LEU A 99 -7.52 0.36 14.97
N ALA A 100 -8.67 0.90 15.40
CA ALA A 100 -8.93 1.20 16.80
C ALA A 100 -8.94 -0.08 17.66
N VAL A 101 -9.58 -1.15 17.16
CA VAL A 101 -9.60 -2.46 17.82
C VAL A 101 -8.18 -3.02 17.94
N LEU A 102 -7.41 -3.05 16.86
CA LEU A 102 -6.02 -3.55 16.88
C LEU A 102 -5.13 -2.76 17.83
N ARG A 103 -5.31 -1.43 17.87
CA ARG A 103 -4.55 -0.56 18.78
C ARG A 103 -4.89 -0.85 20.24
N SER A 104 -6.17 -1.06 20.57
CA SER A 104 -6.62 -1.33 21.94
C SER A 104 -6.25 -2.72 22.44
N THR A 105 -6.14 -3.71 21.55
CA THR A 105 -5.84 -5.10 21.90
C THR A 105 -4.32 -5.39 21.90
N GLY A 106 -3.52 -4.51 21.33
CA GLY A 106 -2.06 -4.60 21.32
C GLY A 106 -1.52 -5.92 20.77
N PHE A 107 -0.90 -6.73 21.62
CA PHE A 107 -0.25 -7.99 21.22
C PHE A 107 -1.21 -9.17 21.04
N THR A 108 -2.49 -9.03 21.40
CA THR A 108 -3.49 -10.11 21.34
C THR A 108 -4.69 -9.70 20.48
N PRO A 109 -4.46 -9.40 19.19
CA PRO A 109 -5.54 -8.95 18.32
C PRO A 109 -6.58 -10.03 18.07
N PRO A 110 -7.85 -9.66 17.84
CA PRO A 110 -8.87 -10.59 17.38
C PRO A 110 -8.64 -11.00 15.92
N ASP A 111 -9.25 -12.12 15.54
CA ASP A 111 -9.29 -12.51 14.14
C ASP A 111 -10.06 -11.46 13.31
N PRO A 112 -9.66 -11.16 12.06
CA PRO A 112 -10.26 -10.12 11.21
C PRO A 112 -11.61 -10.56 10.61
N THR A 113 -12.46 -11.20 11.42
CA THR A 113 -13.79 -11.66 11.01
C THR A 113 -14.72 -10.48 10.83
N GLY A 114 -15.45 -10.45 9.70
CA GLY A 114 -16.43 -9.39 9.41
C GLY A 114 -15.86 -8.16 8.69
N ILE A 115 -14.57 -8.17 8.35
CA ILE A 115 -13.97 -7.13 7.53
C ILE A 115 -13.99 -7.56 6.07
N ASP A 116 -14.32 -6.66 5.16
CA ASP A 116 -14.24 -6.94 3.74
C ASP A 116 -12.80 -7.26 3.33
N ARG A 117 -12.64 -8.28 2.49
CA ARG A 117 -11.31 -8.74 2.06
C ARG A 117 -10.54 -7.69 1.27
N THR A 118 -11.24 -6.83 0.53
CA THR A 118 -10.64 -5.76 -0.25
C THR A 118 -10.14 -4.67 0.66
N GLU A 119 -10.93 -4.29 1.67
CA GLU A 119 -10.52 -3.32 2.70
C GLU A 119 -9.32 -3.83 3.49
N LEU A 120 -9.34 -5.08 3.95
CA LEU A 120 -8.22 -5.66 4.70
C LEU A 120 -6.93 -5.68 3.87
N ARG A 121 -7.00 -6.09 2.60
CA ARG A 121 -5.83 -6.05 1.69
C ARG A 121 -5.29 -4.64 1.52
N GLU A 122 -6.19 -3.67 1.43
CA GLU A 122 -5.81 -2.27 1.27
C GLU A 122 -5.17 -1.71 2.56
N LEU A 123 -5.70 -2.04 3.74
CA LEU A 123 -5.09 -1.70 5.03
C LEU A 123 -3.66 -2.28 5.15
N ILE A 124 -3.46 -3.53 4.73
CA ILE A 124 -2.14 -4.18 4.73
C ILE A 124 -1.21 -3.50 3.71
N ARG A 125 -1.69 -3.25 2.48
CA ARG A 125 -0.91 -2.58 1.42
C ARG A 125 -0.41 -1.20 1.86
N ARG A 126 -1.25 -0.44 2.56
CA ARG A 126 -0.90 0.87 3.12
C ARG A 126 -0.08 0.80 4.40
N LYS A 127 0.23 -0.39 4.88
CA LYS A 127 0.95 -0.61 6.14
C LYS A 127 0.23 -0.07 7.38
N LEU A 128 -1.08 0.15 7.30
CA LEU A 128 -1.93 0.48 8.44
C LEU A 128 -2.18 -0.77 9.32
N VAL A 129 -2.06 -1.95 8.72
CA VAL A 129 -2.11 -3.25 9.38
C VAL A 129 -0.90 -4.07 8.95
N VAL A 130 -0.29 -4.77 9.88
CA VAL A 130 0.78 -5.75 9.65
C VAL A 130 0.20 -7.14 9.82
N GLU A 131 0.18 -7.92 8.74
CA GLU A 131 -0.30 -9.31 8.77
C GLU A 131 0.89 -10.26 8.77
N ARG A 132 0.89 -11.22 9.71
CA ARG A 132 1.85 -12.32 9.80
C ARG A 132 1.14 -13.59 10.25
N GLU A 133 1.36 -14.67 9.49
CA GLU A 133 0.80 -16.00 9.80
C GLU A 133 -0.71 -15.96 10.08
N GLY A 134 -1.46 -15.11 9.34
CA GLY A 134 -2.90 -14.94 9.48
C GLY A 134 -3.34 -14.06 10.66
N ILE A 135 -2.40 -13.47 11.40
CA ILE A 135 -2.71 -12.55 12.50
C ILE A 135 -2.40 -11.11 12.06
N CYS A 136 -3.37 -10.23 12.31
CA CYS A 136 -3.29 -8.81 11.99
C CYS A 136 -2.90 -8.00 13.22
N PHE A 137 -1.83 -7.22 13.16
CA PHE A 137 -1.39 -6.33 14.23
C PHE A 137 -1.46 -4.87 13.80
N HIS A 138 -1.67 -3.98 14.76
CA HIS A 138 -1.39 -2.56 14.56
C HIS A 138 0.14 -2.34 14.48
N PRO A 139 0.65 -1.43 13.63
CA PRO A 139 2.09 -1.12 13.60
C PRO A 139 2.69 -0.79 14.98
N ASP A 140 1.97 -0.04 15.81
CA ASP A 140 2.40 0.30 17.18
C ASP A 140 2.69 -0.94 18.04
N ALA A 141 1.97 -2.05 17.83
CA ALA A 141 2.22 -3.29 18.54
C ALA A 141 3.56 -3.92 18.13
N ILE A 142 3.92 -3.81 16.84
CA ILE A 142 5.22 -4.29 16.36
C ILE A 142 6.35 -3.43 16.94
N ASP A 143 6.16 -2.12 16.98
CA ASP A 143 7.16 -1.19 17.54
C ASP A 143 7.32 -1.39 19.06
N ALA A 144 6.22 -1.61 19.78
CA ALA A 144 6.28 -1.96 21.21
C ALA A 144 6.95 -3.33 21.44
N ALA A 145 6.71 -4.32 20.59
CA ALA A 145 7.38 -5.61 20.63
C ALA A 145 8.90 -5.50 20.37
N ALA A 146 9.30 -4.57 19.49
CA ALA A 146 10.70 -4.28 19.21
C ALA A 146 11.42 -3.67 20.44
N VAL A 147 10.75 -2.75 21.14
CA VAL A 147 11.28 -2.17 22.39
C VAL A 147 11.45 -3.24 23.45
N GLU A 148 10.50 -4.17 23.57
CA GLU A 148 10.61 -5.26 24.55
C GLU A 148 11.74 -6.24 24.20
N ALA A 149 11.92 -6.56 22.91
CA ALA A 149 13.07 -7.33 22.44
C ALA A 149 14.41 -6.64 22.79
N ALA A 150 14.48 -5.31 22.64
CA ALA A 150 15.67 -4.55 23.03
C ALA A 150 15.93 -4.60 24.54
N ARG A 151 14.88 -4.56 25.39
CA ARG A 151 15.01 -4.72 26.86
C ARG A 151 15.55 -6.10 27.22
N LEU A 152 15.03 -7.16 26.60
CA LEU A 152 15.51 -8.51 26.83
C LEU A 152 16.99 -8.65 26.44
N LEU A 153 17.41 -8.06 25.32
CA LEU A 153 18.79 -8.07 24.87
C LEU A 153 19.72 -7.21 25.73
N ALA A 154 19.21 -6.13 26.30
CA ALA A 154 19.97 -5.34 27.26
C ALA A 154 20.24 -6.12 28.56
N ALA A 155 19.27 -6.94 29.00
CA ALA A 155 19.42 -7.81 30.17
C ALA A 155 20.25 -9.09 29.86
N SER A 156 20.17 -9.60 28.62
CA SER A 156 20.86 -10.81 28.17
C SER A 156 21.46 -10.61 26.78
N PRO A 157 22.69 -10.07 26.65
CA PRO A 157 23.31 -9.75 25.38
C PRO A 157 23.53 -10.95 24.44
N ASP A 158 23.66 -12.15 25.00
CA ASP A 158 23.80 -13.38 24.22
C ASP A 158 22.55 -13.80 23.44
N GLY A 159 21.39 -13.23 23.80
CA GLY A 159 20.12 -13.48 23.18
C GLY A 159 19.02 -13.89 24.15
N PHE A 160 17.80 -13.99 23.61
CA PHE A 160 16.62 -14.47 24.33
C PHE A 160 15.90 -15.57 23.57
N THR A 161 15.18 -16.43 24.29
CA THR A 161 14.34 -17.49 23.73
C THR A 161 12.94 -16.95 23.40
N VAL A 162 12.20 -17.68 22.53
CA VAL A 162 10.78 -17.38 22.27
C VAL A 162 9.95 -17.43 23.56
N SER A 163 10.31 -18.28 24.53
CA SER A 163 9.62 -18.38 25.82
C SER A 163 9.76 -17.10 26.63
N GLN A 164 10.99 -16.59 26.75
CA GLN A 164 11.27 -15.32 27.45
C GLN A 164 10.53 -14.14 26.80
N PHE A 165 10.53 -14.07 25.46
CA PHE A 165 9.80 -13.02 24.74
C PHE A 165 8.30 -13.11 24.96
N ARG A 166 7.73 -14.31 24.86
CA ARG A 166 6.33 -14.56 25.15
C ARG A 166 5.91 -14.13 26.56
N GLU A 167 6.75 -14.46 27.55
CA GLU A 167 6.53 -14.10 28.96
C GLU A 167 6.62 -12.59 29.17
N ALA A 168 7.61 -11.94 28.56
CA ALA A 168 7.76 -10.48 28.63
C ALA A 168 6.57 -9.72 28.05
N LEU A 169 5.99 -10.22 26.94
CA LEU A 169 4.79 -9.63 26.34
C LEU A 169 3.48 -10.07 27.01
N GLY A 170 3.49 -11.06 27.89
CA GLY A 170 2.29 -11.60 28.53
C GLY A 170 1.32 -12.29 27.54
N VAL A 171 1.84 -12.90 26.45
CA VAL A 171 1.03 -13.47 25.38
C VAL A 171 1.20 -14.99 25.26
N THR A 172 0.35 -15.60 24.44
CA THR A 172 0.49 -17.00 24.06
C THR A 172 1.48 -17.17 22.91
N ARG A 173 1.94 -18.42 22.67
CA ARG A 173 2.81 -18.75 21.55
C ARG A 173 2.17 -18.37 20.19
N LYS A 174 0.84 -18.47 20.08
CA LYS A 174 0.08 -18.07 18.88
C LYS A 174 0.40 -16.65 18.45
N HIS A 175 0.53 -15.72 19.40
CA HIS A 175 0.80 -14.31 19.10
C HIS A 175 2.30 -13.97 19.11
N ALA A 176 3.10 -14.64 19.97
CA ALA A 176 4.53 -14.37 20.05
C ALA A 176 5.29 -14.77 18.77
N MET A 177 4.91 -15.87 18.12
CA MET A 177 5.60 -16.37 16.93
C MET A 177 5.49 -15.40 15.74
N PRO A 178 4.29 -14.90 15.36
CA PRO A 178 4.18 -13.91 14.29
C PRO A 178 4.89 -12.58 14.61
N LEU A 179 4.85 -12.12 15.86
CA LEU A 179 5.56 -10.90 16.28
C LEU A 179 7.07 -11.07 16.09
N ILE A 180 7.64 -12.18 16.56
CA ILE A 180 9.08 -12.45 16.41
C ILE A 180 9.46 -12.61 14.92
N ALA A 181 8.62 -13.28 14.13
CA ALA A 181 8.84 -13.42 12.69
C ALA A 181 8.85 -12.07 11.98
N GLU A 182 7.99 -11.13 12.41
CA GLU A 182 8.00 -9.76 11.89
C GLU A 182 9.22 -8.97 12.32
N LEU A 183 9.66 -9.11 13.58
CA LEU A 183 10.90 -8.48 14.05
C LEU A 183 12.12 -8.99 13.28
N ASP A 184 12.20 -10.30 13.03
CA ASP A 184 13.25 -10.92 12.22
C ASP A 184 13.22 -10.38 10.78
N ALA A 185 12.04 -10.30 10.16
CA ALA A 185 11.86 -9.79 8.79
C ALA A 185 12.24 -8.30 8.65
N ARG A 186 11.99 -7.50 9.69
CA ARG A 186 12.41 -6.10 9.75
C ARG A 186 13.91 -5.92 10.06
N GLY A 187 14.62 -6.99 10.41
CA GLY A 187 16.03 -6.94 10.82
C GLY A 187 16.24 -6.31 12.21
N ILE A 188 15.20 -6.30 13.04
CA ILE A 188 15.27 -5.87 14.44
C ILE A 188 15.93 -6.96 15.29
N THR A 189 15.54 -8.22 15.04
CA THR A 189 16.16 -9.40 15.62
C THR A 189 16.69 -10.33 14.52
N ARG A 190 17.49 -11.31 14.90
CA ARG A 190 17.95 -12.41 14.05
C ARG A 190 17.96 -13.70 14.83
N ARG A 191 17.57 -14.79 14.17
CA ARG A 191 17.67 -16.12 14.76
C ARG A 191 19.12 -16.60 14.76
N ARG A 192 19.59 -17.11 15.90
CA ARG A 192 20.82 -17.84 16.06
C ARG A 192 20.52 -19.08 16.92
N ASP A 193 20.43 -20.23 16.29
CA ASP A 193 19.99 -21.48 16.91
C ASP A 193 18.60 -21.35 17.55
N ASP A 194 18.49 -21.52 18.86
CA ASP A 194 17.26 -21.37 19.63
C ASP A 194 17.04 -19.95 20.20
N LEU A 195 18.03 -19.08 20.02
CA LEU A 195 18.00 -17.70 20.52
C LEU A 195 17.64 -16.69 19.42
N ARG A 196 17.15 -15.54 19.87
CA ARG A 196 17.09 -14.31 19.09
C ARG A 196 18.12 -13.33 19.61
N ILE A 197 18.96 -12.85 18.70
CA ILE A 197 19.99 -11.84 18.96
C ILE A 197 19.63 -10.53 18.29
N GLY A 198 20.26 -9.44 18.67
CA GLY A 198 20.03 -8.14 18.06
C GLY A 198 20.36 -8.10 16.57
N GLY A 199 19.49 -7.47 15.80
CA GLY A 199 19.69 -7.16 14.39
C GLY A 199 20.16 -5.72 14.20
N PRO A 200 20.46 -5.32 12.94
CA PRO A 200 20.98 -3.98 12.62
C PRO A 200 19.97 -2.85 12.86
N ARG A 201 18.69 -3.18 13.02
CA ARG A 201 17.61 -2.21 13.26
C ARG A 201 17.01 -2.32 14.66
N LEU A 202 17.75 -2.94 15.59
CA LEU A 202 17.32 -2.99 16.99
C LEU A 202 17.20 -1.57 17.54
N PRO A 203 16.08 -1.18 18.15
CA PRO A 203 15.94 0.16 18.73
C PRO A 203 16.87 0.35 19.91
N THR A 204 17.38 1.56 20.07
CA THR A 204 18.10 1.99 21.27
C THR A 204 17.08 2.34 22.36
N LEU A 205 17.29 1.89 23.59
CA LEU A 205 16.43 2.15 24.75
C LEU A 205 16.67 3.53 25.33
#